data_81dc56207c0dd696de49ad0597d4c589
#
_entry.id   81dc56207c0dd696de49ad0597d4c589
#
_cell.length_a   1.000
_cell.length_b   1.000
_cell.length_c   1.000
_cell.angle_alpha   90.00
_cell.angle_beta   90.00
_cell.angle_gamma   90.00
#
_symmetry.space_group_name_H-M   'P 1'
#
loop_
_entity.id
_entity.type
_entity.pdbx_description
1 polymer ?
#
loop_
_entity_poly.entity_id
_entity_poly.type
_entity_poly.pdbx_seq_one_letter_code
_entity_poly.pdbx_strand_id
1 'polypeptide(L)'
;YLEKTYAFFTDTLTDEVLEENFDILLFNRFIAGTNLETLLEKRKKYGFKMICDIDDYWILDRSHILSSVYPTQEIINHIREADLVTCTNEKLWNEIRPINSNVAILPNALPYGNDQFTDVREYTDKVKFVYTGSITHEEDIKLVQFPFKKVASDSSLRSKVHFQLCGFDDSGEGSAAIWHRMISNFTCGLKLGDVRRFLPVTEYMNFYNDADCSIVPLRATKFNSMKSNLKLLEAASKKIPVIGSHVEPYLNSPMIQINQQGDWYKEIKKVTEDAIYRQEKGLELFEWAVQNYNLFKVNEKRKQLYQSMNGS
;
A
#
# COMPACT_ATOMS: atom_id res chain seq x y z
N TYR A 1 -0.29 -20.35 11.57
CA TYR A 1 0.68 -20.08 12.60
C TYR A 1 1.35 -21.35 13.09
N LEU A 2 2.56 -21.25 13.63
CA LEU A 2 3.34 -22.37 14.14
C LEU A 2 2.75 -22.78 15.50
N GLU A 3 2.36 -24.04 15.67
CA GLU A 3 2.03 -24.58 16.99
C GLU A 3 3.28 -24.49 17.88
N LYS A 4 3.34 -23.54 18.80
CA LYS A 4 4.47 -23.15 19.68
C LYS A 4 5.34 -21.99 19.16
N THR A 5 4.89 -21.14 18.24
CA THR A 5 5.62 -19.92 17.93
C THR A 5 5.12 -18.81 18.84
N TYR A 6 6.03 -18.21 19.59
CA TYR A 6 5.79 -16.97 20.31
C TYR A 6 6.29 -15.81 19.44
N ALA A 7 5.46 -14.82 19.17
CA ALA A 7 5.86 -13.59 18.52
C ALA A 7 5.54 -12.43 19.45
N PHE A 8 6.48 -11.54 19.64
CA PHE A 8 6.25 -10.25 20.29
C PHE A 8 6.69 -9.12 19.38
N PHE A 9 6.08 -7.96 19.55
CA PHE A 9 6.37 -6.77 18.78
C PHE A 9 6.97 -5.72 19.69
N THR A 10 7.99 -5.02 19.19
CA THR A 10 8.64 -3.93 19.91
C THR A 10 9.04 -2.83 18.94
N ASP A 11 8.96 -1.58 19.38
CA ASP A 11 9.43 -0.42 18.62
C ASP A 11 10.92 -0.15 18.87
N THR A 12 11.52 -0.81 19.87
CA THR A 12 12.92 -0.63 20.25
C THR A 12 13.60 -1.97 20.50
N LEU A 13 14.83 -2.10 20.01
CA LEU A 13 15.67 -3.30 20.22
C LEU A 13 16.59 -3.07 21.41
N THR A 14 16.14 -3.38 22.62
CA THR A 14 16.94 -3.31 23.85
C THR A 14 17.59 -4.65 24.17
N ASP A 15 18.57 -4.68 25.10
CA ASP A 15 19.19 -5.93 25.53
C ASP A 15 18.18 -6.85 26.25
N GLU A 16 17.25 -6.28 27.02
CA GLU A 16 16.17 -7.06 27.66
C GLU A 16 15.31 -7.79 26.63
N VAL A 17 14.98 -7.16 25.50
CA VAL A 17 14.25 -7.79 24.38
C VAL A 17 15.07 -8.94 23.80
N LEU A 18 16.38 -8.78 23.64
CA LEU A 18 17.28 -9.81 23.09
C LEU A 18 17.51 -10.98 24.05
N GLU A 19 17.37 -10.76 25.37
CA GLU A 19 17.47 -11.81 26.40
C GLU A 19 16.27 -12.78 26.41
N GLU A 20 15.16 -12.42 25.74
CA GLU A 20 14.00 -13.32 25.51
C GLU A 20 14.34 -14.53 24.62
N ASN A 21 15.55 -14.60 24.07
CA ASN A 21 16.11 -15.76 23.36
C ASN A 21 15.23 -16.27 22.20
N PHE A 22 14.97 -15.40 21.24
CA PHE A 22 14.21 -15.72 20.03
C PHE A 22 15.14 -16.19 18.88
N ASP A 23 14.58 -16.99 17.96
CA ASP A 23 15.34 -17.53 16.81
C ASP A 23 15.47 -16.52 15.66
N ILE A 24 14.47 -15.65 15.47
CA ILE A 24 14.35 -14.77 14.32
C ILE A 24 14.02 -13.34 14.74
N LEU A 25 14.81 -12.39 14.26
CA LEU A 25 14.53 -10.96 14.27
C LEU A 25 14.01 -10.53 12.90
N LEU A 26 12.72 -10.22 12.81
CA LEU A 26 12.09 -9.67 11.60
C LEU A 26 11.91 -8.15 11.72
N PHE A 27 12.38 -7.42 10.74
CA PHE A 27 12.25 -5.95 10.70
C PHE A 27 11.95 -5.45 9.28
N ASN A 28 11.29 -4.30 9.20
CA ASN A 28 11.03 -3.64 7.92
C ASN A 28 12.15 -2.64 7.60
N ARG A 29 12.81 -2.81 6.45
CA ARG A 29 13.86 -1.95 5.88
C ARG A 29 15.12 -1.82 6.73
N PHE A 30 15.03 -1.26 7.93
CA PHE A 30 16.13 -1.05 8.87
C PHE A 30 15.58 -0.88 10.30
N ILE A 31 16.47 -1.00 11.30
CA ILE A 31 16.08 -0.82 12.70
C ILE A 31 16.52 0.58 13.14
N ALA A 32 15.54 1.44 13.39
CA ALA A 32 15.80 2.80 13.86
C ALA A 32 16.47 2.82 15.25
N GLY A 33 17.41 3.73 15.46
CA GLY A 33 18.09 3.92 16.75
C GLY A 33 19.18 2.90 17.08
N THR A 34 19.41 1.89 16.24
CA THR A 34 20.49 0.91 16.39
C THR A 34 21.34 0.91 15.11
N ASN A 35 22.63 1.18 15.21
CA ASN A 35 23.49 1.07 14.04
C ASN A 35 23.72 -0.41 13.67
N LEU A 36 24.05 -0.67 12.42
CA LEU A 36 24.19 -2.03 11.90
C LEU A 36 25.32 -2.81 12.58
N GLU A 37 26.45 -2.16 12.92
CA GLU A 37 27.57 -2.82 13.59
C GLU A 37 27.15 -3.36 14.96
N THR A 38 26.49 -2.54 15.76
CA THR A 38 25.90 -2.96 17.05
C THR A 38 24.89 -4.10 16.86
N LEU A 39 24.06 -4.06 15.82
CA LEU A 39 23.10 -5.12 15.50
C LEU A 39 23.81 -6.45 15.20
N LEU A 40 24.90 -6.42 14.43
CA LEU A 40 25.69 -7.61 14.09
C LEU A 40 26.43 -8.18 15.30
N GLU A 41 26.92 -7.32 16.21
CA GLU A 41 27.49 -7.77 17.49
C GLU A 41 26.44 -8.47 18.36
N LYS A 42 25.25 -7.89 18.46
CA LYS A 42 24.13 -8.49 19.19
C LYS A 42 23.70 -9.83 18.55
N ARG A 43 23.59 -9.87 17.21
CA ARG A 43 23.33 -11.13 16.49
C ARG A 43 24.35 -12.21 16.83
N LYS A 44 25.64 -11.87 16.86
CA LYS A 44 26.69 -12.82 17.23
C LYS A 44 26.59 -13.28 18.69
N LYS A 45 26.24 -12.37 19.60
CA LYS A 45 26.10 -12.65 21.03
C LYS A 45 24.90 -13.55 21.32
N TYR A 46 23.74 -13.27 20.71
CA TYR A 46 22.45 -13.92 21.03
C TYR A 46 22.04 -15.00 20.03
N GLY A 47 22.69 -15.11 18.87
CA GLY A 47 22.54 -16.23 17.93
C GLY A 47 21.30 -16.18 17.02
N PHE A 48 20.54 -15.08 16.98
CA PHE A 48 19.35 -14.97 16.14
C PHE A 48 19.66 -14.81 14.64
N LYS A 49 18.71 -15.21 13.80
CA LYS A 49 18.71 -14.93 12.34
C LYS A 49 18.00 -13.62 12.05
N MET A 50 18.42 -12.93 11.02
CA MET A 50 17.86 -11.63 10.58
C MET A 50 17.05 -11.80 9.32
N ILE A 51 15.77 -11.36 9.35
CA ILE A 51 14.92 -11.23 8.17
C ILE A 51 14.64 -9.74 7.94
N CYS A 52 15.08 -9.22 6.78
CA CYS A 52 14.77 -7.87 6.33
C CYS A 52 13.57 -7.91 5.37
N ASP A 53 12.45 -7.28 5.74
CA ASP A 53 11.26 -7.19 4.89
C ASP A 53 11.28 -5.88 4.11
N ILE A 54 11.14 -5.96 2.79
CA ILE A 54 11.18 -4.81 1.87
C ILE A 54 9.84 -4.71 1.13
N ASP A 55 9.05 -3.73 1.46
CA ASP A 55 7.73 -3.47 0.88
C ASP A 55 7.73 -2.38 -0.21
N ASP A 56 8.66 -1.42 -0.14
CA ASP A 56 8.87 -0.33 -1.09
C ASP A 56 10.34 -0.23 -1.52
N TYR A 57 10.57 0.40 -2.68
CA TYR A 57 11.91 0.67 -3.17
C TYR A 57 12.65 1.70 -2.30
N TRP A 58 13.92 1.48 -2.05
CA TRP A 58 14.74 2.30 -1.14
C TRP A 58 15.48 3.46 -1.81
N ILE A 59 15.32 3.64 -3.12
CA ILE A 59 15.84 4.79 -3.84
C ILE A 59 14.65 5.64 -4.29
N LEU A 60 14.50 6.80 -3.66
CA LEU A 60 13.40 7.71 -3.95
C LEU A 60 13.70 8.57 -5.16
N ASP A 61 12.66 8.92 -5.93
CA ASP A 61 12.80 9.92 -6.99
C ASP A 61 13.19 11.28 -6.38
N ARG A 62 13.96 12.07 -7.11
CA ARG A 62 14.40 13.40 -6.63
C ARG A 62 13.26 14.35 -6.26
N SER A 63 12.10 14.17 -6.90
CA SER A 63 10.88 14.94 -6.61
C SER A 63 10.14 14.47 -5.35
N HIS A 64 10.54 13.35 -4.75
CA HIS A 64 9.90 12.83 -3.55
C HIS A 64 10.29 13.67 -2.33
N ILE A 65 9.30 14.02 -1.49
CA ILE A 65 9.50 14.94 -0.34
C ILE A 65 10.55 14.46 0.67
N LEU A 66 10.78 13.14 0.77
CA LEU A 66 11.75 12.53 1.67
C LEU A 66 13.09 12.24 1.01
N SER A 67 13.30 12.57 -0.27
CA SER A 67 14.49 12.14 -1.03
C SER A 67 15.82 12.55 -0.42
N SER A 68 15.89 13.69 0.27
CA SER A 68 17.11 14.21 0.88
C SER A 68 17.47 13.60 2.25
N VAL A 69 16.50 12.97 2.92
CA VAL A 69 16.65 12.43 4.29
C VAL A 69 16.43 10.92 4.37
N TYR A 70 16.12 10.28 3.25
CA TYR A 70 15.80 8.86 3.24
C TYR A 70 17.06 8.00 3.44
N PRO A 71 17.07 7.03 4.36
CA PRO A 71 18.26 6.29 4.77
C PRO A 71 18.64 5.18 3.77
N THR A 72 18.78 5.54 2.50
CA THR A 72 19.03 4.60 1.38
C THR A 72 20.20 3.66 1.63
N GLN A 73 21.35 4.19 2.07
CA GLN A 73 22.56 3.37 2.28
C GLN A 73 22.40 2.42 3.48
N GLU A 74 21.71 2.88 4.52
CA GLU A 74 21.43 2.06 5.69
C GLU A 74 20.53 0.87 5.32
N ILE A 75 19.48 1.11 4.54
CA ILE A 75 18.61 0.04 4.03
C ILE A 75 19.39 -0.98 3.19
N ILE A 76 20.25 -0.52 2.26
CA ILE A 76 21.11 -1.39 1.44
C ILE A 76 22.03 -2.25 2.33
N ASN A 77 22.60 -1.68 3.38
CA ASN A 77 23.46 -2.42 4.29
C ASN A 77 22.69 -3.47 5.09
N HIS A 78 21.46 -3.18 5.56
CA HIS A 78 20.61 -4.17 6.23
C HIS A 78 20.17 -5.28 5.28
N ILE A 79 19.84 -4.96 4.03
CA ILE A 79 19.55 -5.98 2.99
C ILE A 79 20.75 -6.91 2.81
N ARG A 80 21.97 -6.38 2.76
CA ARG A 80 23.20 -7.16 2.53
C ARG A 80 23.48 -8.13 3.68
N GLU A 81 23.29 -7.71 4.92
CA GLU A 81 23.63 -8.45 6.12
C GLU A 81 22.51 -9.38 6.62
N ALA A 82 21.31 -9.29 6.07
CA ALA A 82 20.20 -10.17 6.44
C ALA A 82 20.45 -11.64 6.01
N ASP A 83 20.04 -12.60 6.85
CA ASP A 83 20.07 -14.02 6.50
C ASP A 83 19.05 -14.36 5.41
N LEU A 84 17.95 -13.59 5.38
CA LEU A 84 16.90 -13.68 4.38
C LEU A 84 16.32 -12.28 4.14
N VAL A 85 16.02 -11.98 2.89
CA VAL A 85 15.22 -10.79 2.55
C VAL A 85 13.87 -11.25 2.02
N THR A 86 12.79 -10.66 2.52
CA THR A 86 11.46 -10.81 1.92
C THR A 86 11.06 -9.55 1.19
N CYS A 87 10.34 -9.69 0.06
CA CYS A 87 9.84 -8.56 -0.68
C CYS A 87 8.48 -8.84 -1.31
N THR A 88 7.76 -7.80 -1.72
CA THR A 88 6.36 -7.91 -2.11
C THR A 88 6.15 -8.32 -3.58
N ASN A 89 7.13 -8.15 -4.46
CA ASN A 89 6.97 -8.38 -5.89
C ASN A 89 8.29 -8.69 -6.62
N GLU A 90 8.19 -9.16 -7.86
CA GLU A 90 9.34 -9.55 -8.70
C GLU A 90 10.27 -8.38 -9.03
N LYS A 91 9.77 -7.16 -9.14
CA LYS A 91 10.63 -6.00 -9.44
C LYS A 91 11.55 -5.67 -8.27
N LEU A 92 11.03 -5.70 -7.05
CA LEU A 92 11.85 -5.58 -5.84
C LEU A 92 12.84 -6.75 -5.74
N TRP A 93 12.39 -7.98 -6.01
CA TRP A 93 13.25 -9.15 -6.01
C TRP A 93 14.44 -8.99 -6.96
N ASN A 94 14.23 -8.48 -8.18
CA ASN A 94 15.30 -8.24 -9.15
C ASN A 94 16.30 -7.17 -8.68
N GLU A 95 15.88 -6.15 -7.95
CA GLU A 95 16.75 -5.11 -7.37
C GLU A 95 17.49 -5.60 -6.12
N ILE A 96 16.89 -6.50 -5.34
CA ILE A 96 17.48 -7.04 -4.10
C ILE A 96 18.50 -8.13 -4.40
N ARG A 97 18.22 -9.04 -5.34
CA ARG A 97 19.02 -10.20 -5.63
C ARG A 97 20.52 -9.94 -5.87
N PRO A 98 20.94 -8.85 -6.52
CA PRO A 98 22.35 -8.50 -6.66
C PRO A 98 23.03 -8.11 -5.33
N ILE A 99 22.25 -7.69 -4.30
CA ILE A 99 22.74 -7.27 -2.99
C ILE A 99 22.74 -8.45 -2.02
N ASN A 100 21.66 -9.25 -2.02
CA ASN A 100 21.50 -10.44 -1.21
C ASN A 100 20.79 -11.52 -2.04
N SER A 101 21.51 -12.62 -2.34
CA SER A 101 20.98 -13.73 -3.16
C SER A 101 19.90 -14.55 -2.45
N ASN A 102 19.84 -14.49 -1.10
CA ASN A 102 18.79 -15.16 -0.33
C ASN A 102 17.58 -14.26 -0.16
N VAL A 103 16.81 -14.11 -1.24
CA VAL A 103 15.62 -13.27 -1.29
C VAL A 103 14.40 -14.07 -1.75
N ALA A 104 13.26 -13.87 -1.09
CA ALA A 104 12.00 -14.52 -1.39
C ALA A 104 10.85 -13.51 -1.58
N ILE A 105 9.92 -13.84 -2.50
CA ILE A 105 8.73 -13.02 -2.72
C ILE A 105 7.61 -13.50 -1.79
N LEU A 106 7.18 -12.60 -0.88
CA LEU A 106 5.98 -12.71 -0.05
C LEU A 106 5.08 -11.51 -0.34
N PRO A 107 4.10 -11.64 -1.24
CA PRO A 107 3.25 -10.50 -1.58
C PRO A 107 2.42 -10.04 -0.39
N ASN A 108 2.06 -8.76 -0.36
CA ASN A 108 1.03 -8.28 0.54
C ASN A 108 -0.27 -9.05 0.28
N ALA A 109 -0.99 -9.40 1.34
CA ALA A 109 -2.22 -10.18 1.26
C ALA A 109 -3.17 -9.80 2.39
N LEU A 110 -4.46 -10.01 2.19
CA LEU A 110 -5.50 -9.63 3.15
C LEU A 110 -6.33 -10.84 3.61
N PRO A 111 -6.85 -10.81 4.85
CA PRO A 111 -7.70 -11.87 5.40
C PRO A 111 -9.16 -11.66 4.95
N TYR A 112 -9.42 -11.81 3.65
CA TYR A 112 -10.76 -11.61 3.08
C TYR A 112 -11.85 -12.36 3.84
N GLY A 113 -12.95 -11.65 4.17
CA GLY A 113 -14.06 -12.16 4.95
C GLY A 113 -13.87 -12.11 6.46
N ASN A 114 -12.74 -11.57 6.96
CA ASN A 114 -12.46 -11.45 8.38
C ASN A 114 -12.19 -10.00 8.79
N ASP A 115 -12.48 -9.66 10.04
CA ASP A 115 -12.26 -8.36 10.66
C ASP A 115 -12.82 -7.21 9.79
N GLN A 116 -12.01 -6.21 9.52
CA GLN A 116 -12.38 -5.05 8.70
C GLN A 116 -12.41 -5.34 7.18
N PHE A 117 -11.94 -6.53 6.73
CA PHE A 117 -11.84 -6.89 5.30
C PHE A 117 -13.06 -7.68 4.81
N THR A 118 -14.24 -7.26 5.22
CA THR A 118 -15.54 -7.79 4.80
C THR A 118 -16.18 -6.87 3.77
N ASP A 119 -17.18 -7.37 3.04
CA ASP A 119 -17.94 -6.63 2.03
C ASP A 119 -19.10 -5.77 2.61
N VAL A 120 -19.14 -5.62 3.92
CA VAL A 120 -20.10 -4.73 4.59
C VAL A 120 -19.85 -3.30 4.15
N ARG A 121 -20.87 -2.68 3.57
CA ARG A 121 -20.84 -1.32 3.05
C ARG A 121 -22.12 -0.56 3.37
N GLU A 122 -21.97 0.77 3.44
CA GLU A 122 -23.07 1.71 3.53
C GLU A 122 -23.40 2.25 2.13
N TYR A 123 -24.69 2.38 1.82
CA TYR A 123 -25.12 2.92 0.53
C TYR A 123 -25.51 4.39 0.69
N THR A 124 -25.21 5.18 -0.32
CA THR A 124 -25.50 6.61 -0.37
C THR A 124 -26.19 6.97 -1.68
N ASP A 125 -26.82 8.15 -1.73
CA ASP A 125 -27.52 8.64 -2.93
C ASP A 125 -26.56 8.99 -4.09
N LYS A 126 -25.26 9.13 -3.79
CA LYS A 126 -24.24 9.45 -4.79
C LYS A 126 -23.25 8.34 -4.92
N VAL A 127 -22.70 8.18 -6.11
CA VAL A 127 -21.56 7.28 -6.34
C VAL A 127 -20.30 7.89 -5.74
N LYS A 128 -19.76 7.24 -4.73
CA LYS A 128 -18.59 7.72 -3.98
C LYS A 128 -17.30 7.12 -4.52
N PHE A 129 -16.38 8.00 -4.85
CA PHE A 129 -15.03 7.65 -5.28
C PHE A 129 -14.04 7.96 -4.15
N VAL A 130 -13.37 6.95 -3.64
CA VAL A 130 -12.41 7.08 -2.55
C VAL A 130 -10.97 7.06 -3.08
N TYR A 131 -10.14 7.94 -2.56
CA TYR A 131 -8.69 7.84 -2.61
C TYR A 131 -8.15 7.77 -1.19
N THR A 132 -7.28 6.80 -0.93
CA THR A 132 -6.57 6.65 0.34
C THR A 132 -5.07 6.87 0.13
N GLY A 133 -4.42 7.65 0.96
CA GLY A 133 -2.98 7.88 0.81
C GLY A 133 -2.45 8.98 1.73
N SER A 134 -1.13 9.20 1.65
CA SER A 134 -0.40 10.21 2.40
C SER A 134 0.04 11.37 1.50
N ILE A 135 0.65 12.38 2.10
CA ILE A 135 1.22 13.55 1.37
C ILE A 135 2.30 13.17 0.35
N THR A 136 2.90 11.98 0.46
CA THR A 136 3.92 11.50 -0.49
C THR A 136 3.39 11.28 -1.90
N HIS A 137 2.06 11.25 -2.08
CA HIS A 137 1.36 11.07 -3.35
C HIS A 137 0.86 12.38 -3.99
N GLU A 138 1.31 13.54 -3.54
CA GLU A 138 0.90 14.83 -4.10
C GLU A 138 1.03 14.86 -5.64
N GLU A 139 2.17 14.38 -6.14
CA GLU A 139 2.44 14.38 -7.58
C GLU A 139 1.57 13.38 -8.36
N ASP A 140 1.17 12.28 -7.73
CA ASP A 140 0.28 11.29 -8.35
C ASP A 140 -1.15 11.83 -8.48
N ILE A 141 -1.63 12.56 -7.47
CA ILE A 141 -2.97 13.18 -7.48
C ILE A 141 -3.11 14.22 -8.60
N LYS A 142 -2.05 14.88 -9.03
CA LYS A 142 -2.10 15.81 -10.16
C LYS A 142 -2.61 15.17 -11.46
N LEU A 143 -2.46 13.85 -11.63
CA LEU A 143 -2.97 13.13 -12.81
C LEU A 143 -4.50 13.21 -12.95
N VAL A 144 -5.22 13.35 -11.87
CA VAL A 144 -6.69 13.41 -11.88
C VAL A 144 -7.26 14.83 -11.82
N GLN A 145 -6.43 15.85 -11.66
CA GLN A 145 -6.88 17.25 -11.52
C GLN A 145 -7.77 17.72 -12.69
N PHE A 146 -7.32 17.55 -13.92
CA PHE A 146 -8.10 17.98 -15.10
C PHE A 146 -9.35 17.13 -15.35
N PRO A 147 -9.27 15.78 -15.30
CA PRO A 147 -10.45 14.93 -15.34
C PRO A 147 -11.53 15.33 -14.32
N PHE A 148 -11.14 15.58 -13.09
CA PHE A 148 -12.09 15.94 -12.03
C PHE A 148 -12.71 17.32 -12.23
N LYS A 149 -11.95 18.31 -12.73
CA LYS A 149 -12.51 19.60 -13.17
C LYS A 149 -13.57 19.41 -14.26
N LYS A 150 -13.34 18.48 -15.19
CA LYS A 150 -14.32 18.16 -16.24
C LYS A 150 -15.57 17.54 -15.65
N VAL A 151 -15.45 16.60 -14.68
CA VAL A 151 -16.59 16.05 -13.94
C VAL A 151 -17.36 17.15 -13.21
N ALA A 152 -16.66 18.08 -12.55
CA ALA A 152 -17.27 19.21 -11.83
C ALA A 152 -18.05 20.17 -12.76
N SER A 153 -17.63 20.27 -14.01
CA SER A 153 -18.28 21.11 -15.03
C SER A 153 -19.44 20.40 -15.73
N ASP A 154 -19.53 19.07 -15.63
CA ASP A 154 -20.62 18.29 -16.21
C ASP A 154 -21.85 18.30 -15.30
N SER A 155 -22.91 19.02 -15.73
CA SER A 155 -24.14 19.14 -14.95
C SER A 155 -24.85 17.80 -14.68
N SER A 156 -24.66 16.81 -15.57
CA SER A 156 -25.26 15.47 -15.44
C SER A 156 -24.53 14.58 -14.45
N LEU A 157 -23.23 14.80 -14.22
CA LEU A 157 -22.40 14.02 -13.33
C LEU A 157 -22.22 14.63 -11.94
N ARG A 158 -22.00 15.95 -11.87
CA ARG A 158 -21.63 16.61 -10.60
C ARG A 158 -22.62 16.39 -9.45
N SER A 159 -23.90 16.18 -9.76
CA SER A 159 -24.93 15.90 -8.76
C SER A 159 -24.94 14.42 -8.29
N LYS A 160 -24.34 13.51 -9.06
CA LYS A 160 -24.35 12.06 -8.86
C LYS A 160 -23.07 11.52 -8.22
N VAL A 161 -21.99 12.31 -8.17
CA VAL A 161 -20.68 11.87 -7.69
C VAL A 161 -20.29 12.54 -6.39
N HIS A 162 -19.44 11.86 -5.64
CA HIS A 162 -18.78 12.38 -4.44
C HIS A 162 -17.35 11.84 -4.37
N PHE A 163 -16.36 12.72 -4.20
CA PHE A 163 -14.94 12.32 -4.08
C PHE A 163 -14.47 12.46 -2.65
N GLN A 164 -13.90 11.39 -2.09
CA GLN A 164 -13.33 11.37 -0.75
C GLN A 164 -11.82 11.24 -0.81
N LEU A 165 -11.12 12.22 -0.24
CA LEU A 165 -9.67 12.18 -0.04
C LEU A 165 -9.39 11.76 1.40
N CYS A 166 -8.88 10.54 1.60
CA CYS A 166 -8.70 9.94 2.92
C CYS A 166 -7.23 9.85 3.31
N GLY A 167 -6.96 9.95 4.63
CA GLY A 167 -5.62 9.89 5.20
C GLY A 167 -5.04 11.26 5.56
N PHE A 168 -5.88 12.30 5.64
CA PHE A 168 -5.46 13.65 6.01
C PHE A 168 -4.81 13.68 7.39
N ASP A 169 -3.56 14.13 7.43
CA ASP A 169 -2.79 14.33 8.64
C ASP A 169 -1.98 15.64 8.51
N ASP A 170 -2.34 16.62 9.29
CA ASP A 170 -1.71 17.94 9.32
C ASP A 170 -0.75 18.14 10.51
N SER A 171 -0.43 17.05 11.23
CA SER A 171 0.45 17.08 12.41
C SER A 171 1.93 17.33 12.08
N GLY A 172 2.38 16.98 10.86
CA GLY A 172 3.76 17.17 10.43
C GLY A 172 4.04 18.60 9.97
N GLU A 173 5.24 19.09 10.23
CA GLU A 173 5.70 20.41 9.74
C GLU A 173 5.60 20.49 8.22
N GLY A 174 4.95 21.53 7.71
CA GLY A 174 4.72 21.73 6.26
C GLY A 174 3.67 20.84 5.62
N SER A 175 3.15 19.84 6.32
CA SER A 175 2.18 18.89 5.77
C SER A 175 0.86 19.56 5.38
N ALA A 176 0.39 20.54 6.14
CA ALA A 176 -0.84 21.27 5.87
C ALA A 176 -0.86 21.92 4.48
N ALA A 177 0.23 22.56 4.03
CA ALA A 177 0.34 23.17 2.73
C ALA A 177 0.25 22.15 1.59
N ILE A 178 0.86 20.97 1.75
CA ILE A 178 0.79 19.89 0.77
C ILE A 178 -0.65 19.34 0.70
N TRP A 179 -1.27 19.08 1.85
CA TRP A 179 -2.66 18.64 1.90
C TRP A 179 -3.62 19.63 1.25
N HIS A 180 -3.45 20.93 1.47
CA HIS A 180 -4.28 21.94 0.80
C HIS A 180 -4.19 21.85 -0.74
N ARG A 181 -2.99 21.61 -1.29
CA ARG A 181 -2.82 21.43 -2.73
C ARG A 181 -3.46 20.11 -3.22
N MET A 182 -3.29 19.00 -2.48
CA MET A 182 -3.92 17.72 -2.79
C MET A 182 -5.44 17.83 -2.79
N ILE A 183 -6.01 18.46 -1.76
CA ILE A 183 -7.45 18.70 -1.63
C ILE A 183 -7.95 19.52 -2.83
N SER A 184 -7.27 20.62 -3.16
CA SER A 184 -7.63 21.44 -4.30
C SER A 184 -7.61 20.66 -5.62
N ASN A 185 -6.63 19.79 -5.81
CA ASN A 185 -6.48 18.99 -7.02
C ASN A 185 -7.51 17.85 -7.12
N PHE A 186 -7.82 17.19 -6.00
CA PHE A 186 -8.68 16.01 -5.98
C PHE A 186 -10.17 16.35 -5.88
N THR A 187 -10.54 17.27 -5.01
CA THR A 187 -11.95 17.59 -4.73
C THR A 187 -12.45 18.82 -5.47
N CYS A 188 -11.66 19.40 -6.35
CA CYS A 188 -11.97 20.67 -7.02
C CYS A 188 -12.32 21.80 -6.03
N GLY A 189 -11.57 21.89 -4.92
CA GLY A 189 -11.80 22.86 -3.87
C GLY A 189 -13.03 22.54 -3.01
N LEU A 190 -13.27 21.24 -2.72
CA LEU A 190 -14.40 20.72 -1.94
C LEU A 190 -15.79 20.90 -2.60
N LYS A 191 -15.84 21.23 -3.88
CA LYS A 191 -17.11 21.34 -4.60
C LYS A 191 -17.78 20.00 -4.88
N LEU A 192 -16.99 18.93 -4.97
CA LEU A 192 -17.45 17.58 -5.30
C LEU A 192 -17.19 16.55 -4.21
N GLY A 193 -16.69 16.94 -3.04
CA GLY A 193 -16.33 15.94 -2.06
C GLY A 193 -15.81 16.50 -0.75
N ASP A 194 -15.29 15.62 0.06
CA ASP A 194 -14.76 15.89 1.39
C ASP A 194 -13.37 15.28 1.62
N VAL A 195 -12.87 15.52 2.81
CA VAL A 195 -11.58 15.02 3.30
C VAL A 195 -11.79 14.29 4.60
N ARG A 196 -11.24 13.08 4.70
CA ARG A 196 -11.26 12.29 5.94
C ARG A 196 -9.89 12.25 6.57
N ARG A 197 -9.86 12.48 7.88
CA ARG A 197 -8.63 12.40 8.67
C ARG A 197 -8.07 10.99 8.68
N PHE A 198 -6.78 10.90 8.96
CA PHE A 198 -6.08 9.64 9.24
C PHE A 198 -6.85 8.78 10.26
N LEU A 199 -6.89 7.48 10.00
CA LEU A 199 -7.46 6.48 10.89
C LEU A 199 -6.37 5.49 11.33
N PRO A 200 -6.46 4.94 12.55
CA PRO A 200 -5.61 3.84 12.97
C PRO A 200 -5.71 2.64 12.00
N VAL A 201 -4.66 1.83 11.94
CA VAL A 201 -4.62 0.67 11.03
C VAL A 201 -5.77 -0.32 11.28
N THR A 202 -6.25 -0.43 12.51
CA THR A 202 -7.38 -1.29 12.91
C THR A 202 -8.74 -0.78 12.41
N GLU A 203 -8.82 0.48 11.99
CA GLU A 203 -10.04 1.15 11.50
C GLU A 203 -9.91 1.63 10.05
N TYR A 204 -8.77 1.37 9.43
CA TYR A 204 -8.41 1.91 8.12
C TYR A 204 -9.44 1.60 7.03
N MET A 205 -10.04 0.42 7.05
CA MET A 205 -11.03 0.01 6.06
C MET A 205 -12.36 0.76 6.16
N ASN A 206 -12.57 1.56 7.23
CA ASN A 206 -13.73 2.46 7.32
C ASN A 206 -13.72 3.53 6.22
N PHE A 207 -12.56 3.82 5.62
CA PHE A 207 -12.49 4.68 4.43
C PHE A 207 -13.24 4.13 3.21
N TYR A 208 -13.41 2.82 3.16
CA TYR A 208 -14.04 2.12 2.04
C TYR A 208 -15.50 1.72 2.31
N ASN A 209 -16.01 1.86 3.55
CA ASN A 209 -17.33 1.35 3.93
C ASN A 209 -18.48 2.00 3.16
N ASP A 210 -18.35 3.24 2.74
CA ASP A 210 -19.36 3.97 1.97
C ASP A 210 -18.88 4.31 0.54
N ALA A 211 -17.77 3.71 0.09
CA ALA A 211 -17.22 3.93 -1.24
C ALA A 211 -17.83 2.98 -2.28
N ASP A 212 -18.03 3.47 -3.49
CA ASP A 212 -18.50 2.70 -4.64
C ASP A 212 -17.39 2.37 -5.64
N CYS A 213 -16.29 3.11 -5.60
CA CYS A 213 -15.14 2.91 -6.47
C CYS A 213 -13.89 3.51 -5.82
N SER A 214 -12.73 2.86 -5.97
CA SER A 214 -11.45 3.44 -5.57
C SER A 214 -10.76 4.09 -6.77
N ILE A 215 -10.12 5.24 -6.53
CA ILE A 215 -9.31 5.98 -7.53
C ILE A 215 -7.84 5.84 -7.15
N VAL A 216 -7.03 5.29 -8.06
CA VAL A 216 -5.60 5.04 -7.80
C VAL A 216 -4.73 5.65 -8.89
N PRO A 217 -4.54 6.97 -8.90
CA PRO A 217 -3.58 7.61 -9.78
C PRO A 217 -2.16 7.29 -9.31
N LEU A 218 -1.31 6.86 -10.24
CA LEU A 218 0.09 6.56 -9.96
C LEU A 218 0.94 6.93 -11.16
N ARG A 219 2.00 7.72 -10.97
CA ARG A 219 2.94 8.08 -12.04
C ARG A 219 3.84 6.90 -12.38
N ALA A 220 4.20 6.79 -13.66
CA ALA A 220 5.14 5.78 -14.15
C ALA A 220 6.58 6.18 -13.79
N THR A 221 6.98 6.00 -12.52
CA THR A 221 8.37 6.17 -12.07
C THR A 221 8.97 4.83 -11.63
N LYS A 222 10.30 4.75 -11.55
CA LYS A 222 10.96 3.53 -11.06
C LYS A 222 10.49 3.19 -9.64
N PHE A 223 10.41 4.18 -8.74
CA PHE A 223 9.93 4.01 -7.38
C PHE A 223 8.49 3.45 -7.35
N ASN A 224 7.58 4.08 -8.07
CA ASN A 224 6.18 3.65 -8.10
C ASN A 224 5.99 2.26 -8.74
N SER A 225 6.83 1.89 -9.71
CA SER A 225 6.74 0.57 -10.36
C SER A 225 7.10 -0.59 -9.43
N MET A 226 7.70 -0.32 -8.29
CA MET A 226 8.09 -1.32 -7.28
C MET A 226 7.18 -1.36 -6.07
N LYS A 227 6.14 -0.50 -6.03
CA LYS A 227 5.13 -0.52 -4.97
C LYS A 227 4.33 -1.83 -4.99
N SER A 228 3.70 -2.13 -3.86
CA SER A 228 2.71 -3.21 -3.81
C SER A 228 1.37 -2.76 -4.40
N ASN A 229 0.51 -3.74 -4.70
CA ASN A 229 -0.85 -3.52 -5.20
C ASN A 229 -1.89 -3.41 -4.08
N LEU A 230 -1.48 -3.07 -2.85
CA LEU A 230 -2.31 -3.11 -1.64
C LEU A 230 -3.63 -2.34 -1.79
N LYS A 231 -3.63 -1.17 -2.45
CA LYS A 231 -4.86 -0.38 -2.70
C LYS A 231 -5.92 -1.15 -3.51
N LEU A 232 -5.50 -2.03 -4.41
CA LEU A 232 -6.41 -2.91 -5.14
C LEU A 232 -7.00 -3.98 -4.22
N LEU A 233 -6.17 -4.54 -3.35
CA LEU A 233 -6.58 -5.58 -2.40
C LEU A 233 -7.57 -5.04 -1.37
N GLU A 234 -7.35 -3.82 -0.88
CA GLU A 234 -8.25 -3.11 0.01
C GLU A 234 -9.62 -2.90 -0.64
N ALA A 235 -9.67 -2.31 -1.84
CA ALA A 235 -10.90 -2.11 -2.60
C ALA A 235 -11.61 -3.45 -2.91
N ALA A 236 -10.85 -4.48 -3.27
CA ALA A 236 -11.35 -5.83 -3.52
C ALA A 236 -12.10 -6.40 -2.31
N SER A 237 -11.62 -6.18 -1.07
CA SER A 237 -12.29 -6.67 0.14
C SER A 237 -13.72 -6.14 0.30
N LYS A 238 -14.02 -4.98 -0.28
CA LYS A 238 -15.35 -4.34 -0.31
C LYS A 238 -16.12 -4.62 -1.60
N LYS A 239 -15.56 -5.45 -2.50
CA LYS A 239 -16.15 -5.75 -3.82
C LYS A 239 -16.44 -4.48 -4.64
N ILE A 240 -15.59 -3.47 -4.54
CA ILE A 240 -15.68 -2.25 -5.33
C ILE A 240 -14.60 -2.22 -6.42
N PRO A 241 -14.89 -1.67 -7.61
CA PRO A 241 -13.90 -1.52 -8.66
C PRO A 241 -12.83 -0.51 -8.31
N VAL A 242 -11.70 -0.60 -8.99
CA VAL A 242 -10.64 0.40 -8.96
C VAL A 242 -10.48 1.00 -10.36
N ILE A 243 -10.46 2.32 -10.45
CA ILE A 243 -9.97 3.04 -11.63
C ILE A 243 -8.56 3.51 -11.32
N GLY A 244 -7.58 3.08 -12.11
CA GLY A 244 -6.19 3.38 -11.81
C GLY A 244 -5.31 3.55 -13.03
N SER A 245 -4.14 4.17 -12.85
CA SER A 245 -3.14 4.35 -13.90
C SER A 245 -2.66 3.01 -14.45
N HIS A 246 -2.47 2.92 -15.76
CA HIS A 246 -1.88 1.75 -16.43
C HIS A 246 -0.37 1.70 -16.21
N VAL A 247 0.03 1.35 -15.00
CA VAL A 247 1.43 1.27 -14.55
C VAL A 247 1.61 0.09 -13.60
N GLU A 248 2.82 -0.43 -13.51
CA GLU A 248 3.15 -1.32 -12.38
C GLU A 248 2.95 -0.59 -11.04
N PRO A 249 2.45 -1.27 -10.01
CA PRO A 249 2.25 -2.74 -9.85
C PRO A 249 0.85 -3.25 -10.27
N TYR A 250 0.11 -2.51 -11.06
CA TYR A 250 -1.32 -2.76 -11.30
C TYR A 250 -1.63 -3.47 -12.62
N LEU A 251 -0.63 -3.65 -13.52
CA LEU A 251 -0.84 -4.11 -14.91
C LEU A 251 -1.54 -5.48 -15.02
N ASN A 252 -1.23 -6.41 -14.13
CA ASN A 252 -1.76 -7.78 -14.17
C ASN A 252 -3.03 -7.95 -13.32
N SER A 253 -3.76 -6.88 -13.08
CA SER A 253 -5.01 -6.89 -12.31
C SER A 253 -6.22 -6.57 -13.20
N PRO A 254 -7.43 -6.99 -12.80
CA PRO A 254 -8.68 -6.69 -13.53
C PRO A 254 -9.24 -5.30 -13.22
N MET A 255 -8.44 -4.39 -12.64
CA MET A 255 -8.89 -3.02 -12.42
C MET A 255 -9.18 -2.30 -13.75
N ILE A 256 -9.92 -1.22 -13.70
CA ILE A 256 -10.20 -0.36 -14.86
C ILE A 256 -8.94 0.46 -15.15
N GLN A 257 -8.22 0.09 -16.22
CA GLN A 257 -6.91 0.63 -16.58
C GLN A 257 -7.04 1.96 -17.32
N ILE A 258 -6.32 2.98 -16.88
CA ILE A 258 -6.26 4.29 -17.51
C ILE A 258 -4.96 4.45 -18.29
N ASN A 259 -5.07 4.45 -19.61
CA ASN A 259 -3.93 4.60 -20.51
C ASN A 259 -3.65 6.07 -20.87
N GLN A 260 -4.67 6.89 -20.92
CA GLN A 260 -4.59 8.31 -21.30
C GLN A 260 -5.36 9.17 -20.32
N GLN A 261 -4.94 10.41 -20.15
CA GLN A 261 -5.57 11.35 -19.21
C GLN A 261 -7.08 11.53 -19.44
N GLY A 262 -7.52 11.50 -20.71
CA GLY A 262 -8.94 11.62 -21.06
C GLY A 262 -9.82 10.45 -20.64
N ASP A 263 -9.23 9.28 -20.39
CA ASP A 263 -9.97 8.09 -20.04
C ASP A 263 -10.49 8.13 -18.59
N TRP A 264 -9.81 8.85 -17.69
CA TRP A 264 -10.32 9.08 -16.33
C TRP A 264 -11.76 9.59 -16.31
N TYR A 265 -12.06 10.62 -17.09
CA TYR A 265 -13.40 11.18 -17.16
C TYR A 265 -14.41 10.18 -17.72
N LYS A 266 -14.05 9.44 -18.79
CA LYS A 266 -14.93 8.44 -19.41
C LYS A 266 -15.29 7.31 -18.45
N GLU A 267 -14.27 6.79 -17.74
CA GLU A 267 -14.47 5.67 -16.82
C GLU A 267 -15.20 6.13 -15.54
N ILE A 268 -14.92 7.31 -15.00
CA ILE A 268 -15.71 7.89 -13.90
C ILE A 268 -17.18 8.02 -14.31
N LYS A 269 -17.45 8.53 -15.51
CA LYS A 269 -18.81 8.63 -16.04
C LYS A 269 -19.47 7.26 -16.16
N LYS A 270 -18.80 6.29 -16.77
CA LYS A 270 -19.31 4.93 -16.94
C LYS A 270 -19.61 4.28 -15.61
N VAL A 271 -18.69 4.29 -14.66
CA VAL A 271 -18.87 3.73 -13.30
C VAL A 271 -20.01 4.43 -12.56
N THR A 272 -20.23 5.74 -12.81
CA THR A 272 -21.33 6.48 -12.18
C THR A 272 -22.68 6.09 -12.76
N GLU A 273 -22.78 5.96 -14.09
CA GLU A 273 -24.06 5.80 -14.80
C GLU A 273 -24.47 4.32 -14.96
N ASP A 274 -23.51 3.38 -14.92
CA ASP A 274 -23.73 1.95 -15.12
C ASP A 274 -23.44 1.17 -13.81
N ALA A 275 -24.48 0.94 -13.04
CA ALA A 275 -24.39 0.19 -11.78
C ALA A 275 -24.01 -1.28 -11.97
N ILE A 276 -24.46 -1.90 -13.09
CA ILE A 276 -24.14 -3.30 -13.41
C ILE A 276 -22.66 -3.42 -13.70
N TYR A 277 -22.13 -2.59 -14.59
CA TYR A 277 -20.69 -2.54 -14.90
C TYR A 277 -19.84 -2.32 -13.63
N ARG A 278 -20.25 -1.39 -12.78
CA ARG A 278 -19.57 -1.11 -11.50
C ARG A 278 -19.51 -2.35 -10.62
N GLN A 279 -20.63 -3.06 -10.48
CA GLN A 279 -20.73 -4.27 -9.67
C GLN A 279 -19.91 -5.43 -10.24
N GLU A 280 -19.99 -5.67 -11.55
CA GLU A 280 -19.22 -6.71 -12.24
C GLU A 280 -17.72 -6.49 -12.07
N LYS A 281 -17.23 -5.26 -12.27
CA LYS A 281 -15.81 -4.92 -12.08
C LYS A 281 -15.34 -5.06 -10.64
N GLY A 282 -16.19 -4.79 -9.67
CA GLY A 282 -15.89 -5.02 -8.25
C GLY A 282 -15.77 -6.50 -7.90
N LEU A 283 -16.66 -7.33 -8.42
CA LEU A 283 -16.63 -8.79 -8.22
C LEU A 283 -15.42 -9.43 -8.91
N GLU A 284 -15.12 -9.04 -10.15
CA GLU A 284 -13.95 -9.50 -10.88
C GLU A 284 -12.65 -9.21 -10.11
N LEU A 285 -12.53 -8.01 -9.55
CA LEU A 285 -11.38 -7.62 -8.72
C LEU A 285 -11.31 -8.45 -7.43
N PHE A 286 -12.43 -8.70 -6.77
CA PHE A 286 -12.49 -9.51 -5.57
C PHE A 286 -12.06 -10.97 -5.81
N GLU A 287 -12.58 -11.61 -6.86
CA GLU A 287 -12.23 -12.98 -7.21
C GLU A 287 -10.74 -13.13 -7.51
N TRP A 288 -10.19 -12.21 -8.29
CA TRP A 288 -8.75 -12.15 -8.56
C TRP A 288 -7.92 -11.99 -7.28
N ALA A 289 -8.33 -11.09 -6.38
CA ALA A 289 -7.62 -10.83 -5.15
C ALA A 289 -7.66 -12.02 -4.18
N VAL A 290 -8.80 -12.67 -4.00
CA VAL A 290 -8.96 -13.87 -3.16
C VAL A 290 -8.13 -15.03 -3.71
N GLN A 291 -8.07 -15.19 -5.02
CA GLN A 291 -7.30 -16.26 -5.64
C GLN A 291 -5.80 -16.08 -5.45
N ASN A 292 -5.28 -14.85 -5.59
CA ASN A 292 -3.84 -14.57 -5.68
C ASN A 292 -3.23 -14.01 -4.39
N TYR A 293 -4.02 -13.32 -3.55
CA TYR A 293 -3.53 -12.51 -2.42
C TYR A 293 -4.27 -12.81 -1.11
N ASN A 294 -4.67 -14.07 -0.90
CA ASN A 294 -5.28 -14.50 0.35
C ASN A 294 -4.21 -14.67 1.44
N LEU A 295 -4.37 -14.01 2.58
CA LEU A 295 -3.40 -14.00 3.67
C LEU A 295 -3.08 -15.41 4.21
N PHE A 296 -4.08 -16.29 4.31
CA PHE A 296 -3.85 -17.65 4.82
C PHE A 296 -2.90 -18.43 3.90
N LYS A 297 -3.07 -18.31 2.58
CA LYS A 297 -2.18 -18.95 1.59
C LYS A 297 -0.77 -18.37 1.63
N VAL A 298 -0.64 -17.04 1.79
CA VAL A 298 0.67 -16.38 1.90
C VAL A 298 1.36 -16.76 3.22
N ASN A 299 0.60 -16.90 4.30
CA ASN A 299 1.14 -17.34 5.60
C ASN A 299 1.67 -18.75 5.58
N GLU A 300 1.08 -19.69 4.81
CA GLU A 300 1.65 -21.02 4.63
C GLU A 300 3.04 -20.96 3.97
N LYS A 301 3.21 -20.14 2.93
CA LYS A 301 4.52 -19.90 2.32
C LYS A 301 5.51 -19.27 3.31
N ARG A 302 5.06 -18.27 4.06
CA ARG A 302 5.87 -17.60 5.10
C ARG A 302 6.34 -18.59 6.16
N LYS A 303 5.45 -19.46 6.64
CA LYS A 303 5.75 -20.52 7.60
C LYS A 303 6.85 -21.44 7.08
N GLN A 304 6.71 -21.97 5.86
CA GLN A 304 7.70 -22.84 5.25
C GLN A 304 9.07 -22.17 5.13
N LEU A 305 9.07 -20.91 4.71
CA LEU A 305 10.27 -20.09 4.54
C LEU A 305 11.01 -19.90 5.89
N TYR A 306 10.30 -19.54 6.95
CA TYR A 306 10.89 -19.31 8.27
C TYR A 306 11.37 -20.63 8.92
N GLN A 307 10.64 -21.73 8.72
CA GLN A 307 11.07 -23.05 9.19
C GLN A 307 12.37 -23.52 8.52
N SER A 308 12.56 -23.22 7.24
CA SER A 308 13.79 -23.59 6.52
C SER A 308 15.03 -22.87 7.06
N MET A 309 14.88 -21.73 7.73
CA MET A 309 16.00 -20.99 8.34
C MET A 309 16.49 -21.65 9.65
N ASN A 310 15.61 -22.33 10.38
CA ASN A 310 15.98 -22.98 11.68
C ASN A 310 16.59 -24.36 11.50
N GLY A 311 16.56 -24.95 10.31
CA GLY A 311 17.08 -26.29 10.00
C GLY A 311 18.44 -26.33 9.29
N SER A 312 19.10 -25.18 9.11
CA SER A 312 20.39 -25.06 8.42
C SER A 312 21.53 -24.66 9.37
#